data_7227d2c7062aaa22199ef4fbbb15f1b7
#
_entry.id   7227d2c7062aaa22199ef4fbbb15f1b7
#
_cell.length_a   1.000
_cell.length_b   1.000
_cell.length_c   1.000
_cell.angle_alpha   90.00
_cell.angle_beta   90.00
_cell.angle_gamma   90.00
#
_symmetry.space_group_name_H-M   'P 1'
#
loop_
_entity.id
_entity.type
_entity.pdbx_description
1 polymer ?
#
loop_
_entity_poly.entity_id
_entity_poly.type
_entity_poly.pdbx_seq_one_letter_code
_entity_poly.pdbx_strand_id
1 'polypeptide(L)'
;MKFNFKFYFFLATILCLNIGFSQEKPIEQDTTQVYEKIEAYSKKSKFTSMLHKLIFEPSKIKTSNPISKREPKVYTKYDGKIIRNINIQTLDPFGYSVSDTIKKADNWSERFGNQIHIRTRQLAIKNLLLFRRNEPLDPLSVRESERLIRQQRFVREVQITTEPIPQNPDSV
;
A
#
# COMPACT_ATOMS: atom_id res chain seq x y z
N MET A 1 -46.11 24.27 11.47
CA MET A 1 -45.67 22.88 11.32
C MET A 1 -45.68 22.24 12.70
N LYS A 2 -46.70 21.41 13.05
CA LYS A 2 -46.79 20.79 14.38
C LYS A 2 -45.82 19.61 14.42
N PHE A 3 -44.78 19.74 15.20
CA PHE A 3 -43.75 18.72 15.42
C PHE A 3 -44.41 17.54 16.14
N ASN A 4 -44.49 16.35 15.51
CA ASN A 4 -45.02 15.14 16.11
C ASN A 4 -43.97 14.51 17.05
N PHE A 5 -43.87 15.07 18.26
CA PHE A 5 -42.99 14.56 19.33
C PHE A 5 -43.17 13.04 19.58
N LYS A 6 -44.37 12.51 19.47
CA LYS A 6 -44.68 11.09 19.61
C LYS A 6 -43.99 10.20 18.56
N PHE A 7 -43.83 10.72 17.33
CA PHE A 7 -43.18 9.98 16.27
C PHE A 7 -41.65 9.83 16.51
N TYR A 8 -40.99 10.89 16.94
CA TYR A 8 -39.55 10.86 17.25
C TYR A 8 -39.26 10.05 18.51
N PHE A 9 -40.13 10.06 19.51
CA PHE A 9 -40.03 9.23 20.69
C PHE A 9 -40.15 7.75 20.34
N PHE A 10 -41.07 7.38 19.46
CA PHE A 10 -41.23 6.01 18.95
C PHE A 10 -40.01 5.54 18.13
N LEU A 11 -39.47 6.43 17.27
CA LEU A 11 -38.27 6.14 16.49
C LEU A 11 -37.02 5.95 17.39
N ALA A 12 -36.88 6.79 18.41
CA ALA A 12 -35.79 6.67 19.40
C ALA A 12 -35.88 5.35 20.21
N THR A 13 -37.08 4.92 20.56
CA THR A 13 -37.31 3.66 21.29
C THR A 13 -36.94 2.43 20.43
N ILE A 14 -37.25 2.45 19.13
CA ILE A 14 -36.84 1.41 18.17
C ILE A 14 -35.32 1.36 18.02
N LEU A 15 -34.64 2.51 18.01
CA LEU A 15 -33.18 2.59 17.91
C LEU A 15 -32.48 2.00 19.16
N CYS A 16 -33.03 2.22 20.34
CA CYS A 16 -32.48 1.70 21.60
C CYS A 16 -32.65 0.18 21.76
N LEU A 17 -33.63 -0.45 21.11
CA LEU A 17 -33.85 -1.89 21.18
C LEU A 17 -32.79 -2.73 20.45
N ASN A 18 -31.98 -2.10 19.58
CA ASN A 18 -30.92 -2.80 18.85
C ASN A 18 -29.56 -2.90 19.59
N ILE A 19 -29.43 -2.31 20.77
CA ILE A 19 -28.14 -2.29 21.52
C ILE A 19 -27.96 -3.51 22.43
N GLY A 20 -28.97 -4.36 22.57
CA GLY A 20 -29.06 -5.40 23.62
C GLY A 20 -28.51 -6.79 23.27
N PHE A 21 -28.02 -7.08 22.04
CA PHE A 21 -27.67 -8.45 21.63
C PHE A 21 -26.21 -8.64 21.22
N SER A 22 -25.27 -8.08 21.97
CA SER A 22 -23.85 -8.32 21.71
C SER A 22 -23.12 -8.82 22.94
N GLN A 23 -23.54 -9.97 23.48
CA GLN A 23 -22.73 -10.82 24.38
C GLN A 23 -23.02 -12.28 24.12
N GLU A 24 -22.64 -12.80 22.96
CA GLU A 24 -22.43 -14.22 22.81
C GLU A 24 -21.02 -14.56 23.28
N LYS A 25 -20.95 -15.53 24.20
CA LYS A 25 -19.73 -16.16 24.69
C LYS A 25 -18.91 -16.63 23.50
N PRO A 26 -17.57 -16.59 23.56
CA PRO A 26 -16.73 -17.19 22.53
C PRO A 26 -17.00 -18.70 22.55
N ILE A 27 -17.82 -19.16 21.63
CA ILE A 27 -17.93 -20.57 21.29
C ILE A 27 -16.61 -20.89 20.61
N GLU A 28 -15.87 -21.81 21.18
CA GLU A 28 -14.73 -22.48 20.56
C GLU A 28 -15.26 -23.27 19.35
N GLN A 29 -15.71 -22.57 18.34
CA GLN A 29 -16.13 -23.17 17.07
C GLN A 29 -14.87 -23.58 16.32
N ASP A 30 -14.76 -24.89 16.11
CA ASP A 30 -13.81 -25.46 15.18
C ASP A 30 -13.84 -24.63 13.90
N THR A 31 -12.77 -23.90 13.66
CA THR A 31 -12.64 -22.97 12.54
C THR A 31 -12.90 -23.65 11.19
N THR A 32 -12.68 -24.94 11.10
CA THR A 32 -12.92 -25.79 9.94
C THR A 32 -14.40 -25.79 9.54
N GLN A 33 -15.31 -25.93 10.51
CA GLN A 33 -16.76 -25.93 10.23
C GLN A 33 -17.29 -24.57 9.78
N VAL A 34 -16.66 -23.48 10.25
CA VAL A 34 -17.03 -22.11 9.81
C VAL A 34 -16.63 -21.91 8.37
N TYR A 35 -15.44 -22.35 7.96
CA TYR A 35 -14.98 -22.26 6.58
C TYR A 35 -15.85 -23.10 5.62
N GLU A 36 -16.22 -24.31 6.00
CA GLU A 36 -17.13 -25.16 5.18
C GLU A 36 -18.50 -24.51 4.98
N LYS A 37 -19.06 -23.90 6.02
CA LYS A 37 -20.35 -23.18 5.92
C LYS A 37 -20.23 -21.93 5.03
N ILE A 38 -19.13 -21.18 5.12
CA ILE A 38 -18.87 -20.01 4.29
C ILE A 38 -18.72 -20.45 2.82
N GLU A 39 -18.00 -21.54 2.56
CA GLU A 39 -17.84 -22.08 1.22
C GLU A 39 -19.17 -22.56 0.63
N ALA A 40 -19.98 -23.29 1.41
CA ALA A 40 -21.30 -23.73 0.98
C ALA A 40 -22.25 -22.57 0.69
N TYR A 41 -22.18 -21.49 1.49
CA TYR A 41 -22.97 -20.28 1.26
C TYR A 41 -22.50 -19.51 0.01
N SER A 42 -21.21 -19.51 -0.26
CA SER A 42 -20.62 -18.83 -1.41
C SER A 42 -21.10 -19.42 -2.74
N LYS A 43 -21.46 -20.71 -2.76
CA LYS A 43 -21.97 -21.42 -3.95
C LYS A 43 -23.43 -21.10 -4.29
N LYS A 44 -24.19 -20.45 -3.39
CA LYS A 44 -25.63 -20.15 -3.60
C LYS A 44 -25.90 -19.01 -4.58
N SER A 45 -24.96 -18.10 -4.82
CA SER A 45 -25.14 -16.96 -5.70
C SER A 45 -23.86 -16.68 -6.48
N LYS A 46 -24.00 -16.24 -7.74
CA LYS A 46 -22.85 -15.81 -8.55
C LYS A 46 -22.07 -14.67 -7.90
N PHE A 47 -22.76 -13.79 -7.18
CA PHE A 47 -22.15 -12.67 -6.47
C PHE A 47 -21.36 -13.13 -5.24
N THR A 48 -21.92 -14.01 -4.42
CA THR A 48 -21.23 -14.56 -3.25
C THR A 48 -20.05 -15.44 -3.64
N SER A 49 -20.16 -16.18 -4.74
CA SER A 49 -19.05 -16.96 -5.31
C SER A 49 -17.90 -16.05 -5.79
N MET A 50 -18.23 -14.92 -6.42
CA MET A 50 -17.22 -13.93 -6.83
C MET A 50 -16.52 -13.28 -5.64
N LEU A 51 -17.27 -12.93 -4.58
CA LEU A 51 -16.70 -12.38 -3.33
C LEU A 51 -15.81 -13.40 -2.62
N HIS A 52 -16.24 -14.64 -2.52
CA HIS A 52 -15.45 -15.72 -1.92
C HIS A 52 -14.13 -15.91 -2.68
N LYS A 53 -14.20 -15.94 -4.02
CA LYS A 53 -13.03 -16.04 -4.88
C LYS A 53 -12.05 -14.86 -4.68
N LEU A 54 -12.58 -13.65 -4.48
CA LEU A 54 -11.77 -12.44 -4.26
C LEU A 54 -11.06 -12.45 -2.89
N ILE A 55 -11.68 -13.04 -1.87
CA ILE A 55 -11.18 -13.01 -0.48
C ILE A 55 -10.33 -14.24 -0.17
N PHE A 56 -10.73 -15.42 -0.63
CA PHE A 56 -10.14 -16.69 -0.24
C PHE A 56 -9.28 -17.36 -1.32
N GLU A 57 -9.41 -16.95 -2.59
CA GLU A 57 -8.44 -17.42 -3.57
C GLU A 57 -7.09 -16.80 -3.22
N PRO A 58 -6.09 -17.60 -2.84
CA PRO A 58 -4.76 -17.06 -2.63
C PRO A 58 -4.40 -16.35 -3.93
N SER A 59 -4.21 -15.03 -3.85
CA SER A 59 -3.57 -14.34 -4.95
C SER A 59 -2.36 -15.20 -5.28
N LYS A 60 -2.26 -15.70 -6.49
CA LYS A 60 -1.03 -16.35 -6.97
C LYS A 60 0.03 -15.28 -6.82
N ILE A 61 0.59 -15.21 -5.61
CA ILE A 61 1.82 -14.49 -5.37
C ILE A 61 2.75 -15.21 -6.32
N LYS A 62 2.90 -14.67 -7.54
CA LYS A 62 4.03 -15.01 -8.37
C LYS A 62 5.18 -14.73 -7.41
N THR A 63 5.75 -15.80 -6.91
CA THR A 63 6.87 -15.79 -5.99
C THR A 63 7.78 -14.70 -6.53
N SER A 64 7.77 -13.56 -5.85
CA SER A 64 8.66 -12.47 -6.22
C SER A 64 10.01 -13.13 -6.30
N ASN A 65 10.64 -13.05 -7.45
CA ASN A 65 11.94 -13.61 -7.71
C ASN A 65 12.76 -13.55 -6.43
N PRO A 66 13.44 -14.66 -6.04
CA PRO A 66 14.19 -14.74 -4.79
C PRO A 66 14.97 -13.46 -4.70
N ILE A 67 14.82 -12.76 -3.57
CA ILE A 67 15.40 -11.45 -3.23
C ILE A 67 16.64 -11.26 -4.09
N SER A 68 16.51 -10.53 -5.17
CA SER A 68 17.59 -10.26 -6.11
C SER A 68 18.75 -9.86 -5.22
N LYS A 69 19.82 -10.66 -5.22
CA LYS A 69 21.05 -10.45 -4.44
C LYS A 69 21.35 -8.98 -4.65
N ARG A 70 21.06 -8.15 -3.63
CA ARG A 70 21.07 -6.68 -3.77
C ARG A 70 22.46 -6.33 -4.23
N GLU A 71 22.59 -5.95 -5.49
CA GLU A 71 23.85 -5.45 -6.00
C GLU A 71 24.31 -4.31 -5.08
N PRO A 72 25.61 -4.23 -4.78
CA PRO A 72 26.15 -3.17 -3.95
C PRO A 72 25.65 -1.85 -4.54
N LYS A 73 24.87 -1.13 -3.76
CA LYS A 73 24.14 0.05 -4.22
C LYS A 73 25.13 1.06 -4.77
N VAL A 74 24.92 1.46 -5.99
CA VAL A 74 25.82 2.24 -6.86
C VAL A 74 26.13 3.65 -6.33
N TYR A 75 25.55 4.08 -5.19
CA TYR A 75 25.79 5.43 -4.66
C TYR A 75 27.25 5.72 -4.29
N THR A 76 28.01 4.70 -3.83
CA THR A 76 29.41 4.88 -3.43
C THR A 76 30.30 5.40 -4.57
N LYS A 77 29.92 5.13 -5.82
CA LYS A 77 30.62 5.65 -7.00
C LYS A 77 30.48 7.18 -7.13
N TYR A 78 29.47 7.75 -6.52
CA TYR A 78 29.12 9.18 -6.67
C TYR A 78 29.33 9.94 -5.37
N ASP A 79 30.10 9.40 -4.44
CA ASP A 79 30.44 10.04 -3.18
C ASP A 79 31.06 11.42 -3.40
N GLY A 80 30.58 12.41 -2.66
CA GLY A 80 31.03 13.79 -2.74
C GLY A 80 30.52 14.61 -3.94
N LYS A 81 29.86 13.98 -4.93
CA LYS A 81 29.27 14.70 -6.07
C LYS A 81 28.07 15.56 -5.67
N ILE A 82 27.91 16.69 -6.31
CA ILE A 82 26.82 17.63 -5.97
C ILE A 82 25.47 17.11 -6.49
N ILE A 83 24.49 17.00 -5.62
CA ILE A 83 23.13 16.65 -5.96
C ILE A 83 22.45 17.83 -6.63
N ARG A 84 22.19 17.76 -7.93
CA ARG A 84 21.51 18.83 -8.67
C ARG A 84 20.01 18.71 -8.65
N ASN A 85 19.52 17.51 -8.87
CA ASN A 85 18.09 17.28 -8.94
C ASN A 85 17.69 16.06 -8.06
N ILE A 86 16.53 16.18 -7.44
CA ILE A 86 15.91 15.07 -6.71
C ILE A 86 14.55 14.86 -7.37
N ASN A 87 14.42 13.76 -8.09
CA ASN A 87 13.17 13.38 -8.74
C ASN A 87 12.50 12.28 -7.91
N ILE A 88 11.29 12.54 -7.43
CA ILE A 88 10.51 11.60 -6.62
C ILE A 88 9.35 11.09 -7.46
N GLN A 89 9.37 9.80 -7.77
CA GLN A 89 8.30 9.13 -8.49
C GLN A 89 7.56 8.17 -7.55
N THR A 90 6.27 8.37 -7.41
CA THR A 90 5.39 7.48 -6.64
C THR A 90 4.61 6.61 -7.60
N LEU A 91 4.72 5.30 -7.43
CA LEU A 91 4.00 4.30 -8.23
C LEU A 91 2.69 3.91 -7.56
N ASP A 92 1.75 3.43 -8.36
CA ASP A 92 0.52 2.85 -7.84
C ASP A 92 0.79 1.48 -7.19
N PRO A 93 0.01 1.06 -6.19
CA PRO A 93 0.29 -0.14 -5.40
C PRO A 93 0.08 -1.45 -6.16
N PHE A 94 -0.78 -1.44 -7.19
CA PHE A 94 -1.14 -2.65 -7.93
C PHE A 94 -0.61 -2.62 -9.36
N GLY A 95 0.01 -3.72 -9.78
CA GLY A 95 0.52 -3.90 -11.14
C GLY A 95 1.82 -3.17 -11.45
N TYR A 96 2.38 -2.40 -10.52
CA TYR A 96 3.66 -1.70 -10.68
C TYR A 96 4.74 -2.26 -9.77
N SER A 97 5.99 -2.15 -10.19
CA SER A 97 7.15 -2.55 -9.39
C SER A 97 8.26 -1.53 -9.54
N VAL A 98 9.03 -1.34 -8.48
CA VAL A 98 10.20 -0.45 -8.50
C VAL A 98 11.36 -1.05 -9.29
N SER A 99 11.44 -2.38 -9.34
CA SER A 99 12.47 -3.11 -10.10
C SER A 99 12.15 -3.29 -11.58
N ASP A 100 10.88 -3.13 -11.97
CA ASP A 100 10.42 -3.28 -13.36
C ASP A 100 9.49 -2.10 -13.72
N THR A 101 10.09 -1.06 -14.29
CA THR A 101 9.38 0.16 -14.70
C THR A 101 8.49 -0.02 -15.93
N ILE A 102 8.64 -1.14 -16.65
CA ILE A 102 7.83 -1.45 -17.84
C ILE A 102 6.49 -2.06 -17.43
N LYS A 103 6.45 -2.70 -16.27
CA LYS A 103 5.25 -3.36 -15.77
C LYS A 103 4.15 -2.35 -15.48
N LYS A 104 2.97 -2.59 -16.02
CA LYS A 104 1.75 -1.79 -15.82
C LYS A 104 0.63 -2.66 -15.29
N ALA A 105 -0.40 -2.03 -14.74
CA ALA A 105 -1.61 -2.71 -14.30
C ALA A 105 -2.37 -3.28 -15.51
N ASP A 106 -2.39 -4.59 -15.68
CA ASP A 106 -3.04 -5.27 -16.79
C ASP A 106 -4.47 -5.70 -16.45
N ASN A 107 -4.69 -6.08 -15.19
CA ASN A 107 -5.97 -6.61 -14.74
C ASN A 107 -6.96 -5.51 -14.37
N TRP A 108 -8.24 -5.77 -14.58
CA TRP A 108 -9.32 -4.87 -14.17
C TRP A 108 -9.29 -4.57 -12.67
N SER A 109 -9.02 -5.57 -11.82
CA SER A 109 -8.94 -5.41 -10.37
C SER A 109 -7.79 -4.51 -9.93
N GLU A 110 -6.64 -4.61 -10.58
CA GLU A 110 -5.48 -3.75 -10.32
C GLU A 110 -5.78 -2.30 -10.69
N ARG A 111 -6.40 -2.07 -11.83
CA ARG A 111 -6.81 -0.72 -12.27
C ARG A 111 -7.83 -0.10 -11.33
N PHE A 112 -8.84 -0.87 -10.93
CA PHE A 112 -9.84 -0.41 -9.98
C PHE A 112 -9.21 -0.12 -8.61
N GLY A 113 -8.34 -0.99 -8.09
CA GLY A 113 -7.60 -0.77 -6.85
C GLY A 113 -6.77 0.51 -6.88
N ASN A 114 -6.08 0.78 -7.99
CA ASN A 114 -5.29 2.01 -8.16
C ASN A 114 -6.17 3.26 -8.23
N GLN A 115 -7.38 3.17 -8.77
CA GLN A 115 -8.31 4.30 -8.87
C GLN A 115 -8.83 4.74 -7.49
N ILE A 116 -9.07 3.80 -6.58
CA ILE A 116 -9.55 4.10 -5.22
C ILE A 116 -8.41 4.38 -4.23
N HIS A 117 -7.16 4.06 -4.59
CA HIS A 117 -6.00 4.26 -3.73
C HIS A 117 -5.54 5.72 -3.73
N ILE A 118 -5.34 6.28 -2.53
CA ILE A 118 -4.79 7.62 -2.38
C ILE A 118 -3.26 7.55 -2.50
N ARG A 119 -2.71 8.16 -3.54
CA ARG A 119 -1.25 8.21 -3.76
C ARG A 119 -0.54 8.99 -2.67
N THR A 120 0.61 8.49 -2.26
CA THR A 120 1.50 9.20 -1.34
C THR A 120 1.99 10.51 -1.98
N ARG A 121 1.88 11.60 -1.26
CA ARG A 121 2.37 12.90 -1.73
C ARG A 121 3.89 12.91 -1.75
N GLN A 122 4.48 13.42 -2.83
CA GLN A 122 5.94 13.54 -2.98
C GLN A 122 6.58 14.33 -1.83
N LEU A 123 5.87 15.33 -1.28
CA LEU A 123 6.33 16.11 -0.14
C LEU A 123 6.55 15.24 1.12
N ALA A 124 5.70 14.25 1.34
CA ALA A 124 5.87 13.34 2.49
C ALA A 124 7.16 12.52 2.36
N ILE A 125 7.48 12.06 1.15
CA ILE A 125 8.75 11.36 0.89
C ILE A 125 9.93 12.32 0.98
N LYS A 126 9.82 13.52 0.42
CA LYS A 126 10.88 14.53 0.44
C LYS A 126 11.32 14.88 1.86
N ASN A 127 10.36 14.95 2.80
CA ASN A 127 10.65 15.27 4.21
C ASN A 127 11.40 14.15 4.97
N LEU A 128 11.46 12.94 4.39
CA LEU A 128 12.18 11.80 4.95
C LEU A 128 13.60 11.67 4.40
N LEU A 129 13.97 12.48 3.40
CA LEU A 129 15.30 12.50 2.83
C LEU A 129 16.26 13.23 3.77
N LEU A 130 17.41 12.63 4.06
CA LEU A 130 18.50 13.20 4.87
C LEU A 130 19.51 13.97 4.02
N PHE A 131 19.31 14.08 2.73
CA PHE A 131 20.12 14.84 1.79
C PHE A 131 19.26 15.87 1.05
N ARG A 132 19.88 16.91 0.57
CA ARG A 132 19.20 18.01 -0.10
C ARG A 132 19.85 18.35 -1.42
N ARG A 133 19.12 19.11 -2.23
CA ARG A 133 19.63 19.68 -3.47
C ARG A 133 20.76 20.66 -3.17
N ASN A 134 21.79 20.65 -4.01
CA ASN A 134 23.02 21.45 -3.93
C ASN A 134 23.95 21.07 -2.74
N GLU A 135 23.74 19.93 -2.12
CA GLU A 135 24.64 19.33 -1.12
C GLU A 135 25.47 18.22 -1.78
N PRO A 136 26.67 17.92 -1.24
CA PRO A 136 27.41 16.74 -1.67
C PRO A 136 26.67 15.46 -1.32
N LEU A 137 26.70 14.49 -2.23
CA LEU A 137 26.10 13.18 -2.00
C LEU A 137 26.95 12.42 -0.97
N ASP A 138 26.35 12.04 0.12
CA ASP A 138 26.89 11.12 1.11
C ASP A 138 26.13 9.77 0.99
N PRO A 139 26.83 8.69 0.62
CA PRO A 139 26.22 7.37 0.49
C PRO A 139 25.50 6.87 1.75
N LEU A 140 25.97 7.29 2.95
CA LEU A 140 25.32 6.92 4.20
C LEU A 140 23.97 7.61 4.34
N SER A 141 23.91 8.90 4.07
CA SER A 141 22.66 9.68 4.11
C SER A 141 21.62 9.15 3.12
N VAL A 142 22.05 8.71 1.93
CA VAL A 142 21.17 8.06 0.93
C VAL A 142 20.62 6.73 1.47
N ARG A 143 21.48 5.89 2.05
CA ARG A 143 21.07 4.60 2.63
C ARG A 143 20.07 4.78 3.79
N GLU A 144 20.37 5.71 4.68
CA GLU A 144 19.51 5.98 5.83
C GLU A 144 18.17 6.58 5.40
N SER A 145 18.15 7.46 4.40
CA SER A 145 16.91 7.96 3.80
C SER A 145 16.06 6.82 3.23
N GLU A 146 16.66 5.90 2.50
CA GLU A 146 15.96 4.73 1.98
C GLU A 146 15.41 3.84 3.10
N ARG A 147 16.17 3.66 4.19
CA ARG A 147 15.71 2.92 5.38
C ARG A 147 14.54 3.61 6.05
N LEU A 148 14.59 4.93 6.25
CA LEU A 148 13.51 5.72 6.85
C LEU A 148 12.22 5.67 6.02
N ILE A 149 12.34 5.80 4.71
CA ILE A 149 11.19 5.72 3.80
C ILE A 149 10.58 4.31 3.85
N ARG A 150 11.41 3.26 3.82
CA ARG A 150 10.94 1.87 3.88
C ARG A 150 10.23 1.51 5.19
N GLN A 151 10.56 2.18 6.29
CA GLN A 151 9.89 1.99 7.57
C GLN A 151 8.48 2.60 7.63
N GLN A 152 8.13 3.44 6.66
CA GLN A 152 6.80 4.03 6.65
C GLN A 152 5.73 2.98 6.31
N ARG A 153 4.64 2.97 7.06
CA ARG A 153 3.53 1.98 6.90
C ARG A 153 2.84 2.06 5.54
N PHE A 154 2.94 3.21 4.86
CA PHE A 154 2.34 3.47 3.56
C PHE A 154 3.30 3.19 2.38
N VAL A 155 4.55 2.79 2.65
CA VAL A 155 5.55 2.46 1.62
C VAL A 155 5.76 0.96 1.59
N ARG A 156 5.46 0.35 0.46
CA ARG A 156 5.70 -1.07 0.23
C ARG A 156 7.14 -1.34 -0.21
N GLU A 157 7.63 -0.53 -1.12
CA GLU A 157 8.95 -0.68 -1.73
C GLU A 157 9.53 0.69 -2.05
N VAL A 158 10.84 0.82 -1.93
CA VAL A 158 11.57 2.04 -2.26
C VAL A 158 12.92 1.70 -2.86
N GLN A 159 13.30 2.45 -3.86
CA GLN A 159 14.63 2.39 -4.47
C GLN A 159 15.11 3.80 -4.72
N ILE A 160 16.34 4.10 -4.34
CA ILE A 160 17.02 5.34 -4.67
C ILE A 160 18.12 5.00 -5.68
N THR A 161 18.11 5.67 -6.81
CA THR A 161 19.11 5.55 -7.87
C THR A 161 19.79 6.88 -8.10
N THR A 162 21.03 6.84 -8.49
CA THR A 162 21.82 8.03 -8.85
C THR A 162 22.20 7.95 -10.32
N GLU A 163 21.96 9.02 -11.05
CA GLU A 163 22.28 9.14 -12.46
C GLU A 163 23.29 10.28 -12.68
N PRO A 164 24.38 10.04 -13.40
CA PRO A 164 25.33 11.10 -13.70
C PRO A 164 24.71 12.11 -14.67
N ILE A 165 25.04 13.39 -14.50
CA ILE A 165 24.64 14.43 -15.44
C ILE A 165 25.69 14.52 -16.55
N PRO A 166 25.34 14.22 -17.83
CA PRO A 166 26.33 14.13 -18.90
C PRO A 166 27.13 15.43 -19.12
N GLN A 167 26.52 16.57 -18.83
CA GLN A 167 27.12 17.90 -19.04
C GLN A 167 27.93 18.39 -17.83
N ASN A 168 27.85 17.68 -16.69
CA ASN A 168 28.56 18.08 -15.47
C ASN A 168 28.99 16.83 -14.68
N PRO A 169 30.21 16.33 -14.88
CA PRO A 169 30.71 15.10 -14.32
C PRO A 169 30.79 15.11 -12.76
N ASP A 170 30.84 16.29 -12.15
CA ASP A 170 30.90 16.48 -10.70
C ASP A 170 29.51 16.56 -10.06
N SER A 171 28.47 16.26 -10.81
CA SER A 171 27.09 16.38 -10.35
C SER A 171 26.27 15.12 -10.69
N VAL A 172 25.25 14.88 -9.86
CA VAL A 172 24.28 13.79 -9.98
C VAL A 172 22.88 14.31 -9.78
#